data_b8e45b6e5528e7bb995163ea8370e255
#
_entry.id   b8e45b6e5528e7bb995163ea8370e255
#
_cell.length_a   1.000
_cell.length_b   1.000
_cell.length_c   1.000
_cell.angle_alpha   90.00
_cell.angle_beta   90.00
_cell.angle_gamma   90.00
#
_symmetry.space_group_name_H-M   'P 1'
#
loop_
_entity.id
_entity.type
_entity.pdbx_description
1 polymer ?
#
loop_
_entity_poly.entity_id
_entity_poly.type
_entity_poly.pdbx_seq_one_letter_code
_entity_poly.pdbx_strand_id
1 'polypeptide(L)'
;MKNQITIREAITEADIAVFWGQLHTYHMRDIFPDSEDENRKHFLDDTEYRAQIQRVHDRQQDRCYYLFFHRNGQDIGFALPAIFTSEDGKCFILEFCVFPAFRGSGTGRTCADALLSWAKMRGARYAELNYGGDERRLRFWKRVGFVENGADEWGEPLMLLPPADPVPFTVEVLEDPDDWQLRKLENGFKREIGEDVLTS
;
A
#
# COMPACT_ATOMS: atom_id res chain seq x y z
N MET A 1 -27.44 -6.96 -7.07
CA MET A 1 -26.11 -6.43 -7.41
C MET A 1 -25.83 -5.02 -6.81
N LYS A 2 -26.39 -4.67 -5.64
CA LYS A 2 -26.36 -3.29 -5.11
C LYS A 2 -25.23 -2.95 -4.09
N ASN A 3 -24.26 -3.82 -3.86
CA ASN A 3 -23.22 -3.57 -2.82
C ASN A 3 -21.78 -3.82 -3.27
N GLN A 4 -21.53 -3.90 -4.57
CA GLN A 4 -20.18 -4.12 -5.06
C GLN A 4 -19.35 -2.85 -4.91
N ILE A 5 -18.17 -2.97 -4.29
CA ILE A 5 -17.18 -1.90 -4.26
C ILE A 5 -16.37 -1.96 -5.55
N THR A 6 -16.24 -0.83 -6.22
CA THR A 6 -15.40 -0.65 -7.41
C THR A 6 -14.27 0.32 -7.12
N ILE A 7 -13.21 0.25 -7.90
CA ILE A 7 -12.10 1.19 -7.83
C ILE A 7 -12.31 2.28 -8.88
N ARG A 8 -12.26 3.53 -8.45
CA ARG A 8 -12.24 4.72 -9.31
C ARG A 8 -10.87 5.40 -9.18
N GLU A 9 -10.18 5.56 -10.27
CA GLU A 9 -8.92 6.28 -10.32
C GLU A 9 -9.18 7.81 -10.40
N ALA A 10 -8.49 8.59 -9.59
CA ALA A 10 -8.49 10.04 -9.68
C ALA A 10 -7.52 10.47 -10.80
N ILE A 11 -8.05 10.97 -11.91
CA ILE A 11 -7.28 11.29 -13.11
C ILE A 11 -7.17 12.81 -13.30
N THR A 12 -8.24 13.54 -12.96
CA THR A 12 -8.26 14.99 -13.14
C THR A 12 -7.56 15.70 -11.98
N GLU A 13 -7.02 16.89 -12.23
CA GLU A 13 -6.44 17.73 -11.16
C GLU A 13 -7.43 17.96 -10.01
N ALA A 14 -8.70 18.12 -10.32
CA ALA A 14 -9.75 18.30 -9.32
C ALA A 14 -9.94 17.04 -8.46
N ASP A 15 -9.95 15.83 -9.06
CA ASP A 15 -10.03 14.56 -8.33
C ASP A 15 -8.78 14.35 -7.45
N ILE A 16 -7.60 14.67 -7.98
CA ILE A 16 -6.33 14.56 -7.24
C ILE A 16 -6.31 15.54 -6.06
N ALA A 17 -6.82 16.76 -6.24
CA ALA A 17 -6.96 17.72 -5.15
C ALA A 17 -7.90 17.21 -4.06
N VAL A 18 -9.02 16.59 -4.44
CA VAL A 18 -9.95 15.94 -3.50
C VAL A 18 -9.25 14.79 -2.76
N PHE A 19 -8.47 13.96 -3.48
CA PHE A 19 -7.71 12.87 -2.87
C PHE A 19 -6.77 13.38 -1.78
N TRP A 20 -5.96 14.40 -2.08
CA TRP A 20 -5.03 15.00 -1.11
C TRP A 20 -5.75 15.60 0.11
N GLY A 21 -6.90 16.23 -0.07
CA GLY A 21 -7.73 16.74 1.02
C GLY A 21 -8.25 15.62 1.94
N GLN A 22 -8.64 14.47 1.36
CA GLN A 22 -9.08 13.30 2.11
C GLN A 22 -7.91 12.61 2.84
N LEU A 23 -6.75 12.51 2.21
CA LEU A 23 -5.54 11.98 2.80
C LEU A 23 -5.10 12.84 4.01
N HIS A 24 -5.07 14.15 3.86
CA HIS A 24 -4.78 15.07 4.96
C HIS A 24 -5.75 14.87 6.14
N THR A 25 -7.05 14.84 5.86
CA THR A 25 -8.08 14.61 6.88
C THR A 25 -7.89 13.27 7.60
N TYR A 26 -7.52 12.22 6.88
CA TYR A 26 -7.26 10.90 7.43
C TYR A 26 -6.02 10.91 8.34
N HIS A 27 -4.92 11.52 7.90
CA HIS A 27 -3.70 11.60 8.70
C HIS A 27 -3.95 12.34 10.02
N MET A 28 -4.60 13.51 9.96
CA MET A 28 -4.88 14.31 11.15
C MET A 28 -5.82 13.61 12.14
N ARG A 29 -6.74 12.79 11.65
CA ARG A 29 -7.74 12.12 12.50
C ARG A 29 -7.30 10.75 12.99
N ASP A 30 -6.71 9.92 12.10
CA ASP A 30 -6.53 8.47 12.35
C ASP A 30 -5.05 8.08 12.53
N ILE A 31 -4.10 8.84 11.97
CA ILE A 31 -2.68 8.53 12.05
C ILE A 31 -1.99 9.36 13.14
N PHE A 32 -2.28 10.64 13.21
CA PHE A 32 -1.65 11.60 14.13
C PHE A 32 -2.67 12.39 14.97
N PRO A 33 -3.63 11.73 15.66
CA PRO A 33 -4.74 12.43 16.32
C PRO A 33 -4.29 13.37 17.45
N ASP A 34 -3.16 13.07 18.10
CA ASP A 34 -2.67 13.80 19.28
C ASP A 34 -1.36 14.56 18.99
N SER A 35 -1.03 14.82 17.72
CA SER A 35 0.27 15.41 17.44
C SER A 35 0.31 16.91 17.70
N GLU A 36 0.88 17.28 18.85
CA GLU A 36 1.54 18.58 19.05
C GLU A 36 2.90 18.64 18.33
N ASP A 37 3.32 17.53 17.69
CA ASP A 37 4.59 17.41 17.00
C ASP A 37 4.55 18.18 15.67
N GLU A 38 5.20 19.30 15.64
CA GLU A 38 5.36 20.17 14.46
C GLU A 38 5.94 19.41 13.25
N ASN A 39 6.84 18.45 13.47
CA ASN A 39 7.43 17.67 12.39
C ASN A 39 6.39 16.76 11.68
N ARG A 40 5.39 16.29 12.40
CA ARG A 40 4.29 15.49 11.83
C ARG A 40 3.31 16.34 11.03
N LYS A 41 3.08 17.60 11.43
CA LYS A 41 2.32 18.56 10.64
C LYS A 41 3.05 18.90 9.34
N HIS A 42 4.37 19.09 9.40
CA HIS A 42 5.20 19.40 8.25
C HIS A 42 5.23 18.28 7.20
N PHE A 43 5.17 17.01 7.60
CA PHE A 43 5.13 15.88 6.66
C PHE A 43 3.92 15.94 5.71
N LEU A 44 2.77 16.43 6.18
CA LEU A 44 1.54 16.55 5.37
C LEU A 44 1.46 17.83 4.55
N ASP A 45 2.06 18.90 5.07
CA ASP A 45 2.18 20.18 4.39
C ASP A 45 3.45 20.24 3.53
N ASP A 46 4.28 19.20 3.60
CA ASP A 46 5.50 19.10 2.86
C ASP A 46 5.22 19.00 1.36
N THR A 47 5.48 20.10 0.67
CA THR A 47 5.38 20.19 -0.79
C THR A 47 6.32 19.19 -1.48
N GLU A 48 7.42 18.80 -0.83
CA GLU A 48 8.38 17.84 -1.34
C GLU A 48 7.79 16.42 -1.35
N TYR A 49 7.12 15.98 -0.28
CA TYR A 49 6.43 14.68 -0.26
C TYR A 49 5.39 14.57 -1.38
N ARG A 50 4.53 15.59 -1.53
CA ARG A 50 3.55 15.61 -2.62
C ARG A 50 4.22 15.57 -3.98
N ALA A 51 5.30 16.33 -4.17
CA ALA A 51 6.06 16.34 -5.41
C ALA A 51 6.74 15.00 -5.70
N GLN A 52 7.21 14.28 -4.67
CA GLN A 52 7.77 12.92 -4.82
C GLN A 52 6.68 11.94 -5.29
N ILE A 53 5.54 11.91 -4.61
CA ILE A 53 4.41 11.04 -5.00
C ILE A 53 3.94 11.39 -6.42
N GLN A 54 3.85 12.68 -6.76
CA GLN A 54 3.47 13.10 -8.11
C GLN A 54 4.49 12.63 -9.16
N ARG A 55 5.79 12.76 -8.89
CA ARG A 55 6.84 12.23 -9.80
C ARG A 55 6.72 10.73 -10.03
N VAL A 56 6.38 9.97 -8.98
CA VAL A 56 6.13 8.52 -9.12
C VAL A 56 4.83 8.25 -9.87
N HIS A 57 3.79 9.04 -9.62
CA HIS A 57 2.51 8.95 -10.34
C HIS A 57 2.65 9.20 -11.85
N ASP A 58 3.48 10.16 -12.23
CA ASP A 58 3.67 10.57 -13.63
C ASP A 58 4.54 9.61 -14.45
N ARG A 59 5.15 8.60 -13.83
CA ARG A 59 5.90 7.57 -14.55
C ARG A 59 4.97 6.77 -15.47
N GLN A 60 5.51 6.28 -16.57
CA GLN A 60 4.79 5.35 -17.45
C GLN A 60 4.68 3.96 -16.86
N GLN A 61 5.68 3.54 -16.08
CA GLN A 61 5.80 2.26 -15.41
C GLN A 61 6.26 2.47 -13.95
N ASP A 62 6.03 1.51 -13.09
CA ASP A 62 6.43 1.57 -11.68
C ASP A 62 5.92 2.84 -10.99
N ARG A 63 4.62 2.98 -11.03
CA ARG A 63 3.94 4.21 -10.61
C ARG A 63 2.97 4.00 -9.45
N CYS A 64 2.67 5.07 -8.75
CA CYS A 64 1.57 5.10 -7.79
C CYS A 64 0.27 5.60 -8.42
N TYR A 65 -0.83 5.33 -7.73
CA TYR A 65 -2.19 5.59 -8.21
C TYR A 65 -3.02 6.20 -7.10
N TYR A 66 -3.73 7.27 -7.41
CA TYR A 66 -4.74 7.87 -6.53
C TYR A 66 -6.07 7.19 -6.75
N LEU A 67 -6.53 6.37 -5.79
CA LEU A 67 -7.70 5.52 -5.94
C LEU A 67 -8.77 5.86 -4.93
N PHE A 68 -10.03 5.85 -5.37
CA PHE A 68 -11.20 5.87 -4.50
C PHE A 68 -11.93 4.52 -4.51
N PHE A 69 -12.36 4.08 -3.35
CA PHE A 69 -13.32 3.00 -3.20
C PHE A 69 -14.71 3.57 -3.44
N HIS A 70 -15.39 3.14 -4.50
CA HIS A 70 -16.67 3.66 -4.91
C HIS A 70 -17.78 2.64 -4.68
N ARG A 71 -18.89 3.08 -4.07
CA ARG A 71 -20.08 2.24 -3.83
C ARG A 71 -21.34 3.09 -3.89
N ASN A 72 -22.35 2.62 -4.65
CA ASN A 72 -23.67 3.26 -4.76
C ASN A 72 -23.61 4.76 -5.11
N GLY A 73 -22.75 5.15 -6.04
CA GLY A 73 -22.65 6.53 -6.52
C GLY A 73 -21.81 7.46 -5.65
N GLN A 74 -21.11 6.96 -4.62
CA GLN A 74 -20.28 7.78 -3.74
C GLN A 74 -18.96 7.11 -3.39
N ASP A 75 -17.96 7.92 -3.09
CA ASP A 75 -16.67 7.46 -2.59
C ASP A 75 -16.80 7.16 -1.08
N ILE A 76 -16.32 5.99 -0.68
CA ILE A 76 -16.42 5.48 0.69
C ILE A 76 -15.07 5.32 1.38
N GLY A 77 -13.99 5.63 0.68
CA GLY A 77 -12.61 5.52 1.13
C GLY A 77 -11.65 5.72 -0.02
N PHE A 78 -10.37 5.57 0.24
CA PHE A 78 -9.30 5.73 -0.75
C PHE A 78 -8.13 4.80 -0.48
N ALA A 79 -7.25 4.66 -1.48
CA ALA A 79 -5.94 4.03 -1.36
C ALA A 79 -4.90 4.71 -2.25
N LEU A 80 -3.64 4.61 -1.84
CA LEU A 80 -2.46 5.06 -2.60
C LEU A 80 -1.51 3.87 -2.76
N PRO A 81 -1.71 2.97 -3.72
CA PRO A 81 -0.75 1.92 -4.02
C PRO A 81 0.29 2.40 -5.03
N ALA A 82 1.51 1.85 -4.94
CA ALA A 82 2.51 1.87 -6.00
C ALA A 82 2.69 0.45 -6.54
N ILE A 83 2.78 0.28 -7.87
CA ILE A 83 2.96 -1.02 -8.51
C ILE A 83 4.26 -1.00 -9.31
N PHE A 84 5.14 -1.95 -9.03
CA PHE A 84 6.49 -2.07 -9.60
C PHE A 84 6.54 -3.25 -10.58
N THR A 85 6.00 -3.06 -11.76
CA THR A 85 5.88 -4.13 -12.78
C THR A 85 7.17 -4.44 -13.51
N SER A 86 8.13 -3.48 -13.59
CA SER A 86 9.45 -3.71 -14.18
C SER A 86 10.40 -4.47 -13.26
N GLU A 87 10.06 -4.54 -11.99
CA GLU A 87 10.80 -5.29 -10.98
C GLU A 87 10.18 -6.68 -10.81
N ASP A 88 9.66 -6.97 -9.65
CA ASP A 88 9.11 -8.27 -9.25
C ASP A 88 7.58 -8.32 -9.19
N GLY A 89 6.92 -7.22 -9.53
CA GLY A 89 5.46 -7.11 -9.47
C GLY A 89 4.93 -6.76 -8.08
N LYS A 90 5.73 -6.12 -7.24
CA LYS A 90 5.28 -5.62 -5.94
C LYS A 90 4.17 -4.59 -6.07
N CYS A 91 3.13 -4.72 -5.28
CA CYS A 91 2.19 -3.64 -4.97
C CYS A 91 2.47 -3.14 -3.55
N PHE A 92 3.08 -1.98 -3.40
CA PHE A 92 3.26 -1.36 -2.10
C PHE A 92 2.07 -0.46 -1.79
N ILE A 93 1.34 -0.75 -0.70
CA ILE A 93 0.17 0.03 -0.27
C ILE A 93 0.66 1.10 0.71
N LEU A 94 0.89 2.32 0.19
CA LEU A 94 1.32 3.45 1.00
C LEU A 94 0.20 3.90 1.94
N GLU A 95 -1.03 4.01 1.40
CA GLU A 95 -2.18 4.50 2.16
C GLU A 95 -3.43 3.65 1.87
N PHE A 96 -4.22 3.43 2.93
CA PHE A 96 -5.50 2.74 2.83
C PHE A 96 -6.47 3.28 3.88
N CYS A 97 -7.57 3.85 3.44
CA CYS A 97 -8.58 4.41 4.34
C CYS A 97 -9.99 4.04 3.90
N VAL A 98 -10.81 3.58 4.85
CA VAL A 98 -12.27 3.59 4.72
C VAL A 98 -12.80 4.73 5.57
N PHE A 99 -13.63 5.60 4.99
CA PHE A 99 -14.17 6.74 5.72
C PHE A 99 -15.02 6.28 6.92
N PRO A 100 -14.98 7.01 8.05
CA PRO A 100 -15.61 6.57 9.31
C PRO A 100 -17.06 6.14 9.17
N ALA A 101 -17.86 6.87 8.39
CA ALA A 101 -19.27 6.58 8.16
C ALA A 101 -19.53 5.22 7.50
N PHE A 102 -18.50 4.62 6.88
CA PHE A 102 -18.62 3.35 6.15
C PHE A 102 -17.85 2.21 6.80
N ARG A 103 -17.22 2.45 7.97
CA ARG A 103 -16.49 1.42 8.72
C ARG A 103 -17.46 0.42 9.35
N GLY A 104 -16.95 -0.77 9.65
CA GLY A 104 -17.75 -1.86 10.19
C GLY A 104 -18.33 -2.77 9.10
N SER A 105 -19.09 -3.79 9.51
CA SER A 105 -19.80 -4.75 8.63
C SER A 105 -18.97 -5.34 7.48
N GLY A 106 -17.63 -5.47 7.68
CA GLY A 106 -16.73 -6.04 6.67
C GLY A 106 -16.35 -5.10 5.53
N THR A 107 -16.78 -3.83 5.52
CA THR A 107 -16.47 -2.88 4.44
C THR A 107 -14.96 -2.77 4.17
N GLY A 108 -14.13 -2.66 5.22
CA GLY A 108 -12.68 -2.59 5.06
C GLY A 108 -12.10 -3.79 4.33
N ARG A 109 -12.55 -5.01 4.67
CA ARG A 109 -12.14 -6.23 3.98
C ARG A 109 -12.52 -6.19 2.52
N THR A 110 -13.76 -5.82 2.19
CA THR A 110 -14.22 -5.74 0.80
C THR A 110 -13.45 -4.67 0.00
N CYS A 111 -13.08 -3.54 0.63
CA CYS A 111 -12.20 -2.53 0.01
C CYS A 111 -10.80 -3.09 -0.27
N ALA A 112 -10.22 -3.83 0.68
CA ALA A 112 -8.90 -4.45 0.50
C ALA A 112 -8.94 -5.49 -0.62
N ASP A 113 -9.95 -6.37 -0.65
CA ASP A 113 -10.14 -7.36 -1.71
C ASP A 113 -10.30 -6.70 -3.09
N ALA A 114 -11.03 -5.58 -3.16
CA ALA A 114 -11.18 -4.81 -4.41
C ALA A 114 -9.85 -4.18 -4.86
N LEU A 115 -9.07 -3.61 -3.93
CA LEU A 115 -7.74 -3.05 -4.21
C LEU A 115 -6.79 -4.12 -4.73
N LEU A 116 -6.69 -5.25 -4.04
CA LEU A 116 -5.79 -6.35 -4.43
C LEU A 116 -6.17 -6.94 -5.80
N SER A 117 -7.46 -7.09 -6.06
CA SER A 117 -7.95 -7.54 -7.38
C SER A 117 -7.60 -6.54 -8.47
N TRP A 118 -7.77 -5.24 -8.19
CA TRP A 118 -7.43 -4.15 -9.11
C TRP A 118 -5.91 -4.10 -9.39
N ALA A 119 -5.08 -4.24 -8.36
CA ALA A 119 -3.62 -4.28 -8.47
C ALA A 119 -3.16 -5.48 -9.30
N LYS A 120 -3.73 -6.68 -9.06
CA LYS A 120 -3.44 -7.89 -9.83
C LYS A 120 -3.73 -7.70 -11.32
N MET A 121 -4.86 -7.07 -11.68
CA MET A 121 -5.17 -6.75 -13.09
C MET A 121 -4.16 -5.79 -13.74
N ARG A 122 -3.37 -5.07 -12.94
CA ARG A 122 -2.29 -4.17 -13.39
C ARG A 122 -0.89 -4.77 -13.27
N GLY A 123 -0.79 -6.08 -13.07
CA GLY A 123 0.47 -6.80 -13.06
C GLY A 123 1.09 -6.99 -11.68
N ALA A 124 0.40 -6.59 -10.60
CA ALA A 124 0.87 -6.91 -9.26
C ALA A 124 0.83 -8.42 -9.01
N ARG A 125 1.89 -8.96 -8.47
CA ARG A 125 2.05 -10.38 -8.14
C ARG A 125 1.91 -10.65 -6.66
N TYR A 126 2.27 -9.70 -5.82
CA TYR A 126 2.14 -9.71 -4.36
C TYR A 126 1.93 -8.30 -3.84
N ALA A 127 1.62 -8.16 -2.56
CA ALA A 127 1.44 -6.86 -1.94
C ALA A 127 2.23 -6.73 -0.64
N GLU A 128 2.70 -5.53 -0.35
CA GLU A 128 3.42 -5.18 0.87
C GLU A 128 2.89 -3.85 1.41
N LEU A 129 2.98 -3.67 2.70
CA LEU A 129 2.61 -2.42 3.37
C LEU A 129 3.35 -2.26 4.70
N ASN A 130 3.40 -1.01 5.17
CA ASN A 130 3.78 -0.66 6.53
C ASN A 130 2.49 -0.44 7.36
N TYR A 131 2.39 -1.06 8.53
CA TYR A 131 1.23 -0.88 9.40
C TYR A 131 1.48 0.10 10.57
N GLY A 132 2.69 0.70 10.64
CA GLY A 132 3.08 1.72 11.61
C GLY A 132 2.99 1.25 13.07
N GLY A 133 3.21 -0.05 13.35
CA GLY A 133 3.18 -0.63 14.70
C GLY A 133 1.80 -0.64 15.40
N ASP A 134 0.73 -0.23 14.73
CA ASP A 134 -0.61 -0.18 15.33
C ASP A 134 -1.27 -1.56 15.34
N GLU A 135 -1.59 -2.08 16.53
CA GLU A 135 -2.19 -3.39 16.76
C GLU A 135 -3.54 -3.61 16.06
N ARG A 136 -4.34 -2.56 15.87
CA ARG A 136 -5.63 -2.65 15.18
C ARG A 136 -5.40 -2.84 13.68
N ARG A 137 -4.45 -2.10 13.09
CA ARG A 137 -4.03 -2.25 11.69
C ARG A 137 -3.41 -3.63 11.46
N LEU A 138 -2.53 -4.09 12.35
CA LEU A 138 -1.95 -5.44 12.30
C LEU A 138 -3.05 -6.51 12.23
N ARG A 139 -4.01 -6.49 13.17
CA ARG A 139 -5.12 -7.45 13.17
C ARG A 139 -6.01 -7.37 11.94
N PHE A 140 -6.21 -6.17 11.39
CA PHE A 140 -6.97 -5.99 10.16
C PHE A 140 -6.26 -6.66 8.98
N TRP A 141 -4.99 -6.36 8.77
CA TRP A 141 -4.24 -6.87 7.64
C TRP A 141 -3.97 -8.39 7.74
N LYS A 142 -3.77 -8.92 8.94
CA LYS A 142 -3.74 -10.39 9.17
C LYS A 142 -5.05 -11.07 8.72
N ARG A 143 -6.20 -10.46 8.95
CA ARG A 143 -7.47 -11.00 8.46
C ARG A 143 -7.63 -10.88 6.95
N VAL A 144 -6.98 -9.95 6.30
CA VAL A 144 -6.89 -9.85 4.84
C VAL A 144 -5.99 -10.94 4.25
N GLY A 145 -5.10 -11.50 5.05
CA GLY A 145 -4.17 -12.56 4.65
C GLY A 145 -2.72 -12.14 4.63
N PHE A 146 -2.42 -10.91 5.04
CA PHE A 146 -1.05 -10.45 5.20
C PHE A 146 -0.41 -11.11 6.44
N VAL A 147 0.89 -11.32 6.36
CA VAL A 147 1.76 -11.82 7.41
C VAL A 147 2.83 -10.79 7.75
N GLU A 148 3.37 -10.85 8.96
CA GLU A 148 4.45 -9.95 9.37
C GLU A 148 5.73 -10.26 8.59
N ASN A 149 6.40 -9.23 8.09
CA ASN A 149 7.54 -9.33 7.17
C ASN A 149 8.74 -8.47 7.61
N GLY A 150 9.09 -8.49 8.89
CA GLY A 150 10.23 -7.72 9.40
C GLY A 150 9.95 -6.23 9.47
N ALA A 151 10.95 -5.43 9.13
CA ALA A 151 10.89 -3.98 9.15
C ALA A 151 11.61 -3.41 7.93
N ASP A 152 11.27 -2.17 7.57
CA ASP A 152 11.99 -1.42 6.55
C ASP A 152 13.33 -0.86 7.07
N GLU A 153 14.00 -0.08 6.25
CA GLU A 153 15.30 0.53 6.57
C GLU A 153 15.24 1.54 7.72
N TRP A 154 14.05 2.09 8.00
CA TRP A 154 13.81 3.00 9.14
C TRP A 154 13.33 2.29 10.40
N GLY A 155 13.21 0.95 10.36
CA GLY A 155 12.73 0.13 11.47
C GLY A 155 11.22 0.04 11.57
N GLU A 156 10.48 0.53 10.57
CA GLU A 156 9.02 0.48 10.55
C GLU A 156 8.52 -0.91 10.14
N PRO A 157 7.57 -1.50 10.88
CA PRO A 157 7.18 -2.88 10.69
C PRO A 157 6.36 -3.09 9.41
N LEU A 158 6.72 -4.12 8.67
CA LEU A 158 6.14 -4.48 7.39
C LEU A 158 5.22 -5.68 7.47
N MET A 159 4.27 -5.73 6.54
CA MET A 159 3.45 -6.90 6.27
C MET A 159 3.46 -7.24 4.78
N LEU A 160 3.46 -8.53 4.48
CA LEU A 160 3.47 -9.09 3.14
C LEU A 160 2.21 -9.92 2.89
N LEU A 161 1.56 -9.74 1.76
CA LEU A 161 0.63 -10.72 1.17
C LEU A 161 1.39 -11.47 0.09
N PRO A 162 1.78 -12.74 0.34
CA PRO A 162 2.59 -13.50 -0.60
C PRO A 162 1.84 -13.76 -1.92
N PRO A 163 2.55 -13.98 -3.02
CA PRO A 163 1.94 -14.34 -4.29
C PRO A 163 1.22 -15.69 -4.18
N ALA A 164 0.12 -15.85 -4.91
CA ALA A 164 -0.66 -17.09 -4.93
C ALA A 164 0.11 -18.24 -5.60
N ASP A 165 0.95 -17.91 -6.58
CA ASP A 165 1.79 -18.86 -7.30
C ASP A 165 3.26 -18.63 -6.95
N PRO A 166 4.09 -19.69 -6.83
CA PRO A 166 5.52 -19.54 -6.62
C PRO A 166 6.11 -18.63 -7.70
N VAL A 167 6.74 -17.55 -7.28
CA VAL A 167 7.48 -16.69 -8.18
C VAL A 167 8.88 -17.25 -8.28
N PRO A 168 9.36 -17.70 -9.47
CA PRO A 168 10.76 -18.05 -9.60
C PRO A 168 11.58 -16.78 -9.37
N PHE A 169 12.29 -16.73 -8.25
CA PHE A 169 13.30 -15.74 -8.01
C PHE A 169 14.54 -16.08 -8.78
N THR A 170 14.88 -15.26 -9.74
CA THR A 170 16.27 -15.12 -10.13
C THR A 170 16.84 -14.11 -9.18
N VAL A 171 17.51 -14.56 -8.14
CA VAL A 171 18.37 -13.68 -7.34
C VAL A 171 19.54 -13.34 -8.26
N GLU A 172 19.42 -12.28 -9.05
CA GLU A 172 20.59 -11.60 -9.52
C GLU A 172 21.22 -11.03 -8.25
N VAL A 173 22.38 -11.55 -7.89
CA VAL A 173 23.22 -10.95 -6.85
C VAL A 173 23.59 -9.59 -7.40
N LEU A 174 22.85 -8.58 -7.01
CA LEU A 174 23.22 -7.19 -7.31
C LEU A 174 24.55 -6.93 -6.61
N GLU A 175 25.51 -6.42 -7.37
CA GLU A 175 26.84 -6.07 -6.88
C GLU A 175 26.82 -4.94 -5.84
N ASP A 176 25.66 -4.29 -5.64
CA ASP A 176 25.48 -3.24 -4.64
C ASP A 176 24.76 -3.78 -3.39
N PRO A 177 25.50 -4.01 -2.28
CA PRO A 177 24.92 -4.46 -1.03
C PRO A 177 24.02 -3.41 -0.36
N ASP A 178 23.95 -2.18 -0.86
CA ASP A 178 23.14 -1.10 -0.34
C ASP A 178 21.77 -0.96 -1.03
N ASP A 179 21.44 -1.80 -2.00
CA ASP A 179 20.09 -1.87 -2.53
C ASP A 179 19.13 -2.51 -1.51
N TRP A 180 18.53 -1.64 -0.72
CA TRP A 180 17.62 -2.01 0.36
C TRP A 180 16.36 -2.76 -0.11
N GLN A 181 15.91 -2.54 -1.33
CA GLN A 181 14.72 -3.21 -1.87
C GLN A 181 14.95 -4.71 -2.05
N LEU A 182 16.13 -5.08 -2.50
CA LEU A 182 16.51 -6.49 -2.66
C LEU A 182 16.66 -7.20 -1.31
N ARG A 183 17.27 -6.55 -0.32
CA ARG A 183 17.35 -7.08 1.05
C ARG A 183 15.97 -7.27 1.66
N LYS A 184 15.06 -6.37 1.39
CA LYS A 184 13.68 -6.42 1.87
C LYS A 184 12.91 -7.57 1.25
N LEU A 185 13.02 -7.75 -0.07
CA LEU A 185 12.47 -8.88 -0.78
C LEU A 185 13.08 -10.20 -0.31
N GLU A 186 14.38 -10.28 -0.25
CA GLU A 186 15.10 -11.46 0.22
C GLU A 186 14.67 -11.85 1.63
N ASN A 187 14.60 -10.92 2.57
CA ASN A 187 14.16 -11.17 3.93
C ASN A 187 12.66 -11.52 4.01
N GLY A 188 11.82 -10.87 3.20
CA GLY A 188 10.40 -11.13 3.12
C GLY A 188 10.11 -12.54 2.63
N PHE A 189 10.70 -12.91 1.55
CA PHE A 189 10.48 -14.22 0.92
C PHE A 189 11.10 -15.38 1.71
N LYS A 190 12.29 -15.22 2.28
CA LYS A 190 12.88 -16.23 3.18
C LYS A 190 11.97 -16.58 4.36
N ARG A 191 11.20 -15.61 4.85
CA ARG A 191 10.26 -15.83 5.96
C ARG A 191 9.00 -16.58 5.56
N GLU A 192 8.45 -16.30 4.37
CA GLU A 192 7.13 -16.75 3.97
C GLU A 192 7.13 -18.12 3.29
N ILE A 193 8.13 -18.39 2.47
CA ILE A 193 8.21 -19.61 1.66
C ILE A 193 9.24 -20.62 2.17
N GLY A 194 9.91 -20.30 3.28
CA GLY A 194 10.94 -21.14 3.86
C GLY A 194 12.25 -21.15 3.07
N GLU A 195 13.33 -21.55 3.74
CA GLU A 195 14.68 -21.60 3.14
C GLU A 195 14.78 -22.54 1.94
N ASP A 196 13.88 -23.50 1.82
CA ASP A 196 13.92 -24.56 0.80
C ASP A 196 13.58 -24.07 -0.62
N VAL A 197 12.93 -22.93 -0.77
CA VAL A 197 12.54 -22.40 -2.09
C VAL A 197 13.64 -21.54 -2.71
N LEU A 198 14.59 -21.07 -1.92
CA LEU A 198 15.72 -20.27 -2.40
C LEU A 198 16.93 -21.12 -2.83
N THR A 199 16.91 -22.43 -2.57
CA THR A 199 18.00 -23.36 -2.87
C THR A 199 17.70 -24.32 -4.03
N SER A 200 16.56 -24.19 -4.70
CA SER A 200 16.17 -25.05 -5.83
C SER A 200 16.21 -24.33 -7.17
#